data_5fc3618a911ae99b41e492768572dece
#
_entry.id   5fc3618a911ae99b41e492768572dece
#
_cell.length_a   1.000
_cell.length_b   1.000
_cell.length_c   1.000
_cell.angle_alpha   90.00
_cell.angle_beta   90.00
_cell.angle_gamma   90.00
#
_symmetry.space_group_name_H-M   'P 1'
#
loop_
_entity.id
_entity.type
_entity.pdbx_description
1 polymer ?
#
loop_
_entity_poly.entity_id
_entity_poly.type
_entity_poly.pdbx_seq_one_letter_code
_entity_poly.pdbx_strand_id
1 'polypeptide(L)'
;MEVMDLSKVHGLISELFQWPVSKAEWESYMLTKEQVSFFNENGYLAGIKMLTDRQVEMIKKDLEEIANVNHPVHSLFYEFNSNESTDPSTILFHALGAWRITNGLHDVLWNPRFLMAASQLLGNVPVRFWHDQIFWKPPKQGGVVAWHQDYSYWTRTKPIKHLTCWCALDDSTKENGCLQYIPGSQKWGLLPKPVIAGELEGIRDFLNDDQKKKFGHPQFAEVKVGEAIFHHSLTLHGSGSNTSSKPRRAFVINVFADGVISDSDEPLLNGVPVVPKGEKMKGQFFPLLFDPEESM
;
A
#
# COMPACT_ATOMS: atom_id res chain seq x y z
N MET A 1 20.81 -21.47 8.11
CA MET A 1 19.52 -21.87 7.50
C MET A 1 19.38 -21.08 6.22
N GLU A 2 19.06 -21.75 5.12
CA GLU A 2 18.76 -21.07 3.87
C GLU A 2 17.44 -20.31 4.05
N VAL A 3 17.44 -19.00 3.79
CA VAL A 3 16.25 -18.17 3.92
C VAL A 3 15.34 -18.51 2.75
N MET A 4 14.14 -18.97 3.06
CA MET A 4 13.13 -19.31 2.04
C MET A 4 12.51 -18.02 1.48
N ASP A 5 12.64 -17.78 0.18
CA ASP A 5 11.98 -16.67 -0.52
C ASP A 5 10.56 -17.09 -0.90
N LEU A 6 9.56 -16.53 -0.18
CA LEU A 6 8.15 -16.87 -0.36
C LEU A 6 7.57 -16.34 -1.67
N SER A 7 8.25 -15.43 -2.38
CA SER A 7 7.81 -14.97 -3.71
C SER A 7 7.70 -16.10 -4.76
N LYS A 8 8.24 -17.27 -4.46
CA LYS A 8 8.12 -18.46 -5.30
C LYS A 8 6.77 -19.17 -5.17
N VAL A 9 5.97 -18.81 -4.17
CA VAL A 9 4.65 -19.39 -3.91
C VAL A 9 3.58 -18.35 -4.21
N HIS A 10 2.66 -18.68 -5.11
CA HIS A 10 1.53 -17.80 -5.46
C HIS A 10 0.24 -18.43 -4.93
N GLY A 11 -0.16 -18.05 -3.74
CA GLY A 11 -1.32 -18.55 -3.01
C GLY A 11 -1.09 -18.57 -1.51
N LEU A 12 -2.08 -18.99 -0.75
CA LEU A 12 -2.01 -19.12 0.70
C LEU A 12 -1.04 -20.24 1.10
N ILE A 13 -0.19 -19.98 2.09
CA ILE A 13 0.77 -20.94 2.65
C ILE A 13 0.50 -21.28 4.11
N SER A 14 -0.43 -20.55 4.76
CA SER A 14 -0.87 -20.78 6.14
C SER A 14 -2.40 -20.78 6.23
N GLU A 15 -2.92 -21.09 7.42
CA GLU A 15 -4.37 -21.05 7.73
C GLU A 15 -4.85 -19.67 8.24
N LEU A 16 -4.03 -18.63 8.06
CA LEU A 16 -4.36 -17.28 8.55
C LEU A 16 -5.50 -16.65 7.75
N PHE A 17 -5.56 -16.96 6.46
CA PHE A 17 -6.63 -16.58 5.54
C PHE A 17 -7.21 -17.81 4.88
N GLN A 18 -8.44 -17.69 4.39
CA GLN A 18 -9.14 -18.78 3.71
C GLN A 18 -9.80 -18.23 2.45
N TRP A 19 -9.74 -19.00 1.37
CA TRP A 19 -10.46 -18.68 0.15
C TRP A 19 -11.95 -19.01 0.31
N PRO A 20 -12.85 -18.14 -0.15
CA PRO A 20 -14.26 -18.44 -0.24
C PRO A 20 -14.49 -19.68 -1.10
N VAL A 21 -15.41 -20.52 -0.65
CA VAL A 21 -15.76 -21.79 -1.34
C VAL A 21 -16.95 -21.63 -2.28
N SER A 22 -17.57 -20.46 -2.33
CA SER A 22 -18.71 -20.18 -3.18
C SER A 22 -18.76 -18.74 -3.67
N LYS A 23 -19.47 -18.52 -4.77
CA LYS A 23 -19.76 -17.19 -5.28
C LYS A 23 -20.43 -16.28 -4.25
N ALA A 24 -21.38 -16.81 -3.48
CA ALA A 24 -22.08 -16.05 -2.44
C ALA A 24 -21.14 -15.56 -1.33
N GLU A 25 -20.13 -16.35 -0.98
CA GLU A 25 -19.11 -15.92 -0.02
C GLU A 25 -18.23 -14.79 -0.60
N TRP A 26 -17.82 -14.89 -1.87
CA TRP A 26 -17.11 -13.81 -2.56
C TRP A 26 -17.95 -12.53 -2.60
N GLU A 27 -19.23 -12.63 -2.95
CA GLU A 27 -20.16 -11.51 -2.99
C GLU A 27 -20.34 -10.84 -1.63
N SER A 28 -20.20 -11.59 -0.52
CA SER A 28 -20.26 -11.03 0.83
C SER A 28 -19.14 -10.04 1.16
N TYR A 29 -18.06 -10.05 0.40
CA TYR A 29 -16.93 -9.12 0.53
C TYR A 29 -17.01 -7.92 -0.41
N MET A 30 -18.04 -7.83 -1.22
CA MET A 30 -18.21 -6.71 -2.15
C MET A 30 -18.39 -5.39 -1.41
N LEU A 31 -17.74 -4.36 -1.93
CA LEU A 31 -18.05 -2.98 -1.57
C LEU A 31 -19.46 -2.61 -2.10
N THR A 32 -20.15 -1.74 -1.38
CA THR A 32 -21.42 -1.21 -1.85
C THR A 32 -21.23 -0.26 -3.05
N LYS A 33 -22.29 -0.03 -3.79
CA LYS A 33 -22.26 0.92 -4.92
C LYS A 33 -21.89 2.34 -4.48
N GLU A 34 -22.34 2.75 -3.30
CA GLU A 34 -22.04 4.05 -2.68
C GLU A 34 -20.55 4.16 -2.35
N GLN A 35 -19.93 3.11 -1.82
CA GLN A 35 -18.51 3.06 -1.52
C GLN A 35 -17.67 3.19 -2.80
N VAL A 36 -18.01 2.45 -3.85
CA VAL A 36 -17.34 2.53 -5.15
C VAL A 36 -17.53 3.93 -5.78
N SER A 37 -18.75 4.49 -5.70
CA SER A 37 -19.02 5.85 -6.18
C SER A 37 -18.21 6.90 -5.43
N PHE A 38 -18.14 6.79 -4.10
CA PHE A 38 -17.35 7.68 -3.26
C PHE A 38 -15.85 7.64 -3.64
N PHE A 39 -15.30 6.43 -3.84
CA PHE A 39 -13.92 6.27 -4.29
C PHE A 39 -13.68 6.94 -5.65
N ASN A 40 -14.55 6.70 -6.62
CA ASN A 40 -14.42 7.27 -7.96
C ASN A 40 -14.47 8.80 -7.95
N GLU A 41 -15.27 9.38 -7.07
CA GLU A 41 -15.37 10.83 -6.92
C GLU A 41 -14.16 11.42 -6.18
N ASN A 42 -13.78 10.84 -5.07
CA ASN A 42 -12.82 11.41 -4.11
C ASN A 42 -11.40 10.88 -4.25
N GLY A 43 -11.21 9.72 -4.90
CA GLY A 43 -9.90 9.08 -5.11
C GLY A 43 -9.42 8.26 -3.92
N TYR A 44 -10.17 8.15 -2.84
CA TYR A 44 -9.88 7.29 -1.70
C TYR A 44 -11.17 6.75 -1.08
N LEU A 45 -11.02 5.66 -0.29
CA LEU A 45 -12.10 5.04 0.48
C LEU A 45 -11.51 4.50 1.79
N ALA A 46 -12.00 4.98 2.93
CA ALA A 46 -11.48 4.62 4.26
C ALA A 46 -12.49 3.79 5.07
N GLY A 47 -12.00 3.08 6.11
CA GLY A 47 -12.83 2.36 7.07
C GLY A 47 -13.33 0.99 6.58
N ILE A 48 -12.61 0.36 5.65
CA ILE A 48 -12.96 -0.97 5.15
C ILE A 48 -12.34 -2.03 6.06
N LYS A 49 -13.18 -2.82 6.76
CA LYS A 49 -12.69 -3.89 7.64
C LYS A 49 -12.00 -4.98 6.81
N MET A 50 -10.69 -5.10 7.01
CA MET A 50 -9.82 -6.01 6.27
C MET A 50 -9.40 -7.22 7.10
N LEU A 51 -9.07 -7.00 8.37
CA LEU A 51 -8.46 -8.01 9.23
C LEU A 51 -9.29 -8.25 10.49
N THR A 52 -9.33 -9.49 10.92
CA THR A 52 -9.74 -9.87 12.27
C THR A 52 -8.63 -9.56 13.28
N ASP A 53 -8.97 -9.53 14.57
CA ASP A 53 -7.98 -9.27 15.63
C ASP A 53 -6.85 -10.31 15.62
N ARG A 54 -7.16 -11.60 15.40
CA ARG A 54 -6.17 -12.67 15.26
C ARG A 54 -5.19 -12.40 14.11
N GLN A 55 -5.69 -11.96 12.95
CA GLN A 55 -4.86 -11.64 11.79
C GLN A 55 -3.96 -10.43 12.07
N VAL A 56 -4.50 -9.40 12.73
CA VAL A 56 -3.72 -8.23 13.15
C VAL A 56 -2.55 -8.64 14.06
N GLU A 57 -2.83 -9.44 15.10
CA GLU A 57 -1.78 -9.87 16.04
C GLU A 57 -0.68 -10.69 15.37
N MET A 58 -1.05 -11.59 14.45
CA MET A 58 -0.08 -12.37 13.71
C MET A 58 0.80 -11.50 12.80
N ILE A 59 0.20 -10.57 12.05
CA ILE A 59 0.94 -9.66 11.17
C ILE A 59 1.82 -8.70 11.97
N LYS A 60 1.37 -8.22 13.14
CA LYS A 60 2.21 -7.43 14.05
C LYS A 60 3.44 -8.19 14.51
N LYS A 61 3.26 -9.47 14.88
CA LYS A 61 4.38 -10.32 15.29
C LYS A 61 5.38 -10.50 14.16
N ASP A 62 4.90 -10.77 12.95
CA ASP A 62 5.73 -10.86 11.75
C ASP A 62 6.51 -9.55 11.52
N LEU A 63 5.84 -8.42 11.65
CA LEU A 63 6.46 -7.11 11.50
C LEU A 63 7.55 -6.85 12.55
N GLU A 64 7.31 -7.20 13.82
CA GLU A 64 8.29 -7.05 14.90
C GLU A 64 9.52 -7.94 14.68
N GLU A 65 9.33 -9.14 14.14
CA GLU A 65 10.42 -10.05 13.79
C GLU A 65 11.33 -9.46 12.71
N ILE A 66 10.75 -9.00 11.60
CA ILE A 66 11.52 -8.48 10.47
C ILE A 66 12.07 -7.07 10.67
N ALA A 67 11.57 -6.32 11.66
CA ALA A 67 12.12 -5.01 12.03
C ALA A 67 13.49 -5.11 12.70
N ASN A 68 13.91 -6.31 13.16
CA ASN A 68 15.24 -6.52 13.70
C ASN A 68 16.28 -6.43 12.59
N VAL A 69 17.09 -5.38 12.58
CA VAL A 69 18.10 -5.09 11.55
C VAL A 69 19.16 -6.22 11.37
N ASN A 70 19.33 -7.09 12.36
CA ASN A 70 20.25 -8.22 12.29
C ASN A 70 19.58 -9.52 11.80
N HIS A 71 18.31 -9.46 11.41
CA HIS A 71 17.62 -10.66 10.94
C HIS A 71 18.18 -11.10 9.58
N PRO A 72 18.50 -12.39 9.39
CA PRO A 72 19.17 -12.90 8.18
C PRO A 72 18.35 -12.71 6.89
N VAL A 73 17.06 -12.45 7.01
CA VAL A 73 16.14 -12.26 5.85
C VAL A 73 16.24 -10.88 5.18
N HIS A 74 17.03 -9.96 5.73
CA HIS A 74 17.12 -8.61 5.19
C HIS A 74 17.59 -8.55 3.72
N SER A 75 18.30 -9.57 3.24
CA SER A 75 18.68 -9.70 1.83
C SER A 75 17.48 -9.88 0.88
N LEU A 76 16.30 -10.22 1.41
CA LEU A 76 15.08 -10.39 0.62
C LEU A 76 14.27 -9.08 0.46
N PHE A 77 14.53 -8.05 1.27
CA PHE A 77 13.90 -6.76 1.05
C PHE A 77 14.35 -6.15 -0.28
N TYR A 78 13.43 -5.50 -0.98
CA TYR A 78 13.78 -4.62 -2.10
C TYR A 78 14.42 -3.34 -1.60
N GLU A 79 13.87 -2.80 -0.52
CA GLU A 79 14.38 -1.64 0.21
C GLU A 79 14.15 -1.84 1.70
N PHE A 80 15.13 -1.45 2.49
CA PHE A 80 15.04 -1.45 3.94
C PHE A 80 15.64 -0.15 4.46
N ASN A 81 14.77 0.78 4.76
CA ASN A 81 15.14 2.08 5.30
C ASN A 81 14.75 2.13 6.77
N SER A 82 15.73 1.94 7.65
CA SER A 82 15.52 2.14 9.09
C SER A 82 15.29 3.61 9.40
N ASN A 83 15.66 4.52 8.48
CA ASN A 83 15.46 5.94 8.65
C ASN A 83 15.59 6.68 7.32
N GLU A 84 14.55 7.38 6.87
CA GLU A 84 14.67 8.38 5.80
C GLU A 84 15.11 9.76 6.34
N SER A 85 15.27 9.92 7.66
CA SER A 85 15.77 11.10 8.34
C SER A 85 17.25 10.91 8.69
N THR A 86 18.02 11.99 8.67
CA THR A 86 19.41 12.03 9.18
C THR A 86 19.47 11.94 10.72
N ASP A 87 18.34 12.07 11.42
CA ASP A 87 18.21 11.91 12.85
C ASP A 87 17.74 10.49 13.21
N PRO A 88 18.59 9.64 13.82
CA PRO A 88 18.21 8.27 14.22
C PRO A 88 17.03 8.19 15.19
N SER A 89 16.66 9.30 15.85
CA SER A 89 15.53 9.36 16.78
C SER A 89 14.19 9.63 16.10
N THR A 90 14.18 10.04 14.82
CA THR A 90 12.98 10.32 14.03
C THR A 90 12.68 9.19 13.05
N ILE A 91 12.67 7.95 13.52
CA ILE A 91 12.54 6.78 12.68
C ILE A 91 11.14 6.69 12.07
N LEU A 92 11.07 6.82 10.75
CA LEU A 92 10.06 6.15 9.97
C LEU A 92 10.68 4.83 9.48
N PHE A 93 10.35 3.70 10.11
CA PHE A 93 10.71 2.43 9.53
C PHE A 93 9.87 2.22 8.26
N HIS A 94 10.56 2.11 7.14
CA HIS A 94 9.96 1.89 5.83
C HIS A 94 10.73 0.77 5.12
N ALA A 95 10.03 -0.26 4.70
CA ALA A 95 10.61 -1.38 3.98
C ALA A 95 9.67 -1.87 2.88
N LEU A 96 10.26 -2.39 1.79
CA LEU A 96 9.57 -3.01 0.67
C LEU A 96 10.05 -4.47 0.53
N GLY A 97 9.14 -5.40 0.25
CA GLY A 97 9.49 -6.80 -0.01
C GLY A 97 9.25 -7.74 1.17
N ALA A 98 8.54 -7.30 2.20
CA ALA A 98 8.24 -8.10 3.39
C ALA A 98 7.38 -9.34 3.08
N TRP A 99 6.55 -9.31 2.05
CA TRP A 99 5.74 -10.45 1.58
C TRP A 99 6.57 -11.69 1.20
N ARG A 100 7.87 -11.52 0.97
CA ARG A 100 8.81 -12.59 0.63
C ARG A 100 9.33 -13.33 1.87
N ILE A 101 9.02 -12.86 3.08
CA ILE A 101 9.77 -13.19 4.29
C ILE A 101 8.95 -13.99 5.29
N THR A 102 7.74 -13.51 5.64
CA THR A 102 6.90 -14.13 6.68
C THR A 102 5.55 -14.55 6.14
N ASN A 103 4.97 -15.57 6.78
CA ASN A 103 3.71 -16.16 6.31
C ASN A 103 2.55 -15.18 6.36
N GLY A 104 2.43 -14.38 7.40
CA GLY A 104 1.32 -13.44 7.55
C GLY A 104 1.40 -12.29 6.54
N LEU A 105 2.61 -11.73 6.33
CA LEU A 105 2.82 -10.66 5.34
C LEU A 105 2.78 -11.19 3.89
N HIS A 106 3.04 -12.50 3.69
CA HIS A 106 2.80 -13.15 2.42
C HIS A 106 1.31 -13.36 2.18
N ASP A 107 0.63 -14.05 3.07
CA ASP A 107 -0.75 -14.52 2.87
C ASP A 107 -1.77 -13.38 2.82
N VAL A 108 -1.48 -12.23 3.42
CA VAL A 108 -2.37 -11.06 3.37
C VAL A 108 -2.61 -10.57 1.94
N LEU A 109 -1.72 -10.86 1.00
CA LEU A 109 -1.90 -10.55 -0.43
C LEU A 109 -3.08 -11.31 -1.03
N TRP A 110 -3.39 -12.50 -0.49
CA TRP A 110 -4.51 -13.34 -0.92
C TRP A 110 -5.73 -13.24 0.01
N ASN A 111 -5.84 -12.15 0.80
CA ASN A 111 -7.02 -11.89 1.60
C ASN A 111 -8.24 -11.60 0.70
N PRO A 112 -9.32 -12.40 0.73
CA PRO A 112 -10.47 -12.22 -0.16
C PRO A 112 -11.15 -10.85 -0.04
N ARG A 113 -11.18 -10.26 1.17
CA ARG A 113 -11.74 -8.91 1.40
C ARG A 113 -10.95 -7.84 0.64
N PHE A 114 -9.62 -7.97 0.67
CA PHE A 114 -8.74 -7.09 -0.09
C PHE A 114 -8.94 -7.28 -1.61
N LEU A 115 -8.92 -8.53 -2.06
CA LEU A 115 -8.96 -8.86 -3.49
C LEU A 115 -10.25 -8.40 -4.17
N MET A 116 -11.39 -8.63 -3.49
CA MET A 116 -12.69 -8.19 -3.99
C MET A 116 -12.77 -6.67 -4.08
N ALA A 117 -12.39 -5.97 -3.01
CA ALA A 117 -12.39 -4.51 -2.99
C ALA A 117 -11.43 -3.93 -4.06
N ALA A 118 -10.23 -4.48 -4.18
CA ALA A 118 -9.24 -4.03 -5.17
C ALA A 118 -9.76 -4.21 -6.62
N SER A 119 -10.34 -5.37 -6.94
CA SER A 119 -10.93 -5.61 -8.26
C SER A 119 -12.04 -4.61 -8.59
N GLN A 120 -12.99 -4.38 -7.64
CA GLN A 120 -14.08 -3.42 -7.85
C GLN A 120 -13.58 -1.99 -8.06
N LEU A 121 -12.60 -1.55 -7.26
CA LEU A 121 -12.04 -0.19 -7.35
C LEU A 121 -11.15 0.02 -8.59
N LEU A 122 -10.62 -1.05 -9.16
CA LEU A 122 -9.91 -1.04 -10.45
C LEU A 122 -10.84 -1.19 -11.66
N GLY A 123 -12.17 -1.35 -11.45
CA GLY A 123 -13.17 -1.46 -12.50
C GLY A 123 -13.63 -2.88 -12.81
N ASN A 124 -13.67 -3.76 -11.81
CA ASN A 124 -14.03 -5.18 -11.90
C ASN A 124 -13.12 -5.96 -12.85
N VAL A 125 -11.82 -5.79 -12.69
CA VAL A 125 -10.79 -6.42 -13.51
C VAL A 125 -9.87 -7.31 -12.68
N PRO A 126 -9.11 -8.23 -13.31
CA PRO A 126 -8.10 -9.00 -12.63
C PRO A 126 -7.05 -8.12 -11.96
N VAL A 127 -6.64 -8.52 -10.74
CA VAL A 127 -5.74 -7.77 -9.86
C VAL A 127 -4.37 -8.44 -9.83
N ARG A 128 -3.34 -7.68 -10.12
CA ARG A 128 -1.96 -8.13 -10.09
C ARG A 128 -1.16 -7.36 -9.05
N PHE A 129 -0.31 -8.07 -8.31
CA PHE A 129 0.57 -7.48 -7.29
C PHE A 129 1.64 -6.60 -7.94
N TRP A 130 1.90 -5.45 -7.30
CA TRP A 130 3.00 -4.56 -7.63
C TRP A 130 4.13 -4.70 -6.61
N HIS A 131 3.96 -4.22 -5.42
CA HIS A 131 4.85 -4.41 -4.27
C HIS A 131 4.10 -4.09 -2.97
N ASP A 132 4.68 -4.52 -1.87
CA ASP A 132 4.23 -4.16 -0.52
C ASP A 132 5.10 -3.07 0.08
N GLN A 133 4.60 -2.46 1.15
CA GLN A 133 5.36 -1.54 1.99
C GLN A 133 4.98 -1.73 3.45
N ILE A 134 5.91 -1.43 4.32
CA ILE A 134 5.69 -1.33 5.76
C ILE A 134 6.00 0.09 6.20
N PHE A 135 5.13 0.63 7.05
CA PHE A 135 5.33 1.92 7.71
C PHE A 135 5.19 1.78 9.21
N TRP A 136 6.20 2.19 9.93
CA TRP A 136 6.18 2.23 11.38
C TRP A 136 6.64 3.60 11.87
N LYS A 137 5.70 4.37 12.44
CA LYS A 137 5.99 5.64 13.12
C LYS A 137 6.10 5.38 14.61
N PRO A 138 7.29 5.52 15.22
CA PRO A 138 7.46 5.36 16.65
C PRO A 138 6.72 6.48 17.44
N PRO A 139 6.48 6.26 18.76
CA PRO A 139 5.86 7.28 19.60
C PRO A 139 6.68 8.56 19.66
N LYS A 140 6.04 9.72 19.58
CA LYS A 140 6.61 11.07 19.79
C LYS A 140 7.72 11.48 18.80
N GLN A 141 8.08 10.62 17.83
CA GLN A 141 9.23 10.80 16.95
C GLN A 141 8.94 10.39 15.50
N GLY A 142 7.72 10.00 15.19
CA GLY A 142 7.38 9.54 13.86
C GLY A 142 7.52 10.65 12.82
N GLY A 143 8.35 10.44 11.80
CA GLY A 143 8.55 11.37 10.70
C GLY A 143 7.29 11.62 9.88
N VAL A 144 7.27 12.74 9.17
CA VAL A 144 6.24 13.05 8.19
C VAL A 144 6.45 12.23 6.92
N VAL A 145 5.36 11.99 6.19
CA VAL A 145 5.42 11.58 4.78
C VAL A 145 4.88 12.75 3.96
N ALA A 146 5.73 13.37 3.16
CA ALA A 146 5.39 14.54 2.37
C ALA A 146 4.19 14.27 1.45
N TRP A 147 3.43 15.31 1.14
CA TRP A 147 2.34 15.22 0.17
C TRP A 147 2.84 14.77 -1.20
N HIS A 148 2.30 13.67 -1.72
CA HIS A 148 2.71 13.05 -2.98
C HIS A 148 1.56 12.30 -3.65
N GLN A 149 1.81 11.89 -4.87
CA GLN A 149 1.04 10.90 -5.61
C GLN A 149 1.91 9.65 -5.76
N ASP A 150 1.41 8.46 -5.44
CA ASP A 150 2.16 7.21 -5.54
C ASP A 150 2.72 6.99 -6.94
N TYR A 151 1.92 7.25 -7.97
CA TYR A 151 2.33 7.05 -9.35
C TYR A 151 3.53 7.92 -9.75
N SER A 152 3.82 9.01 -9.05
CA SER A 152 5.03 9.80 -9.31
C SER A 152 6.33 8.99 -9.12
N TYR A 153 6.27 7.89 -8.37
CA TYR A 153 7.36 6.92 -8.17
C TYR A 153 7.27 5.71 -9.11
N TRP A 154 6.13 5.52 -9.80
CA TRP A 154 5.82 4.33 -10.61
C TRP A 154 5.74 4.60 -12.11
N THR A 155 6.27 5.72 -12.57
CA THR A 155 6.22 6.18 -13.97
C THR A 155 6.89 5.25 -14.97
N ARG A 156 7.61 4.22 -14.47
CA ARG A 156 8.20 3.15 -15.29
C ARG A 156 7.23 2.01 -15.62
N THR A 157 5.95 2.17 -15.32
CA THR A 157 4.87 1.23 -15.66
C THR A 157 3.69 1.98 -16.26
N LYS A 158 2.94 1.37 -17.18
CA LYS A 158 1.76 1.97 -17.83
C LYS A 158 0.74 0.92 -18.31
N PRO A 159 -0.56 1.30 -18.51
CA PRO A 159 -1.18 2.58 -18.19
C PRO A 159 -1.31 2.82 -16.67
N ILE A 160 -1.75 4.02 -16.28
CA ILE A 160 -2.04 4.37 -14.88
C ILE A 160 -3.31 3.64 -14.44
N LYS A 161 -3.15 2.42 -13.92
CA LYS A 161 -4.23 1.58 -13.38
C LYS A 161 -3.77 0.93 -12.08
N HIS A 162 -3.26 1.75 -11.16
CA HIS A 162 -2.69 1.32 -9.90
C HIS A 162 -3.57 1.75 -8.73
N LEU A 163 -3.59 0.91 -7.71
CA LEU A 163 -4.36 1.11 -6.48
C LEU A 163 -3.46 0.77 -5.28
N THR A 164 -3.57 1.56 -4.24
CA THR A 164 -2.92 1.31 -2.96
C THR A 164 -3.96 0.91 -1.93
N CYS A 165 -3.69 -0.15 -1.17
CA CYS A 165 -4.41 -0.53 0.04
C CYS A 165 -3.48 -0.34 1.25
N TRP A 166 -3.77 0.66 2.07
CA TRP A 166 -3.07 0.95 3.31
C TRP A 166 -3.88 0.37 4.48
N CYS A 167 -3.34 -0.60 5.22
CA CYS A 167 -4.05 -1.29 6.30
C CYS A 167 -3.44 -0.97 7.67
N ALA A 168 -4.27 -0.51 8.59
CA ALA A 168 -3.89 -0.13 9.94
C ALA A 168 -3.64 -1.35 10.82
N LEU A 169 -2.45 -1.46 11.38
CA LEU A 169 -2.11 -2.44 12.43
C LEU A 169 -2.28 -1.86 13.84
N ASP A 170 -2.39 -0.56 13.97
CA ASP A 170 -2.79 0.17 15.18
C ASP A 170 -3.87 1.18 14.80
N ASP A 171 -4.67 1.66 15.76
CA ASP A 171 -5.60 2.77 15.50
C ASP A 171 -4.83 3.95 14.89
N SER A 172 -5.32 4.46 13.78
CA SER A 172 -4.70 5.57 13.05
C SER A 172 -5.54 6.82 13.24
N THR A 173 -4.96 7.81 13.91
CA THR A 173 -5.63 9.07 14.31
C THR A 173 -4.82 10.28 13.86
N LYS A 174 -5.42 11.46 13.93
CA LYS A 174 -4.69 12.72 13.65
C LYS A 174 -3.44 12.86 14.51
N GLU A 175 -3.54 12.50 15.80
CA GLU A 175 -2.46 12.64 16.76
C GLU A 175 -1.24 11.75 16.41
N ASN A 176 -1.48 10.55 15.88
CA ASN A 176 -0.40 9.63 15.51
C ASN A 176 -0.05 9.64 14.03
N GLY A 177 -0.52 10.65 13.30
CA GLY A 177 -0.17 10.87 11.89
C GLY A 177 -0.93 9.97 10.92
N CYS A 178 -2.27 9.93 11.01
CA CYS A 178 -3.12 9.27 10.00
C CYS A 178 -2.89 9.86 8.61
N LEU A 179 -3.28 9.11 7.58
CA LEU A 179 -3.26 9.61 6.22
C LEU A 179 -4.21 10.81 6.05
N GLN A 180 -3.81 11.72 5.20
CA GLN A 180 -4.57 12.89 4.79
C GLN A 180 -4.70 12.88 3.27
N TYR A 181 -5.84 13.27 2.75
CA TYR A 181 -6.14 13.25 1.32
C TYR A 181 -6.67 14.60 0.85
N ILE A 182 -6.38 14.95 -0.40
CA ILE A 182 -7.08 16.01 -1.11
C ILE A 182 -8.13 15.33 -2.01
N PRO A 183 -9.42 15.35 -1.64
CA PRO A 183 -10.48 14.69 -2.38
C PRO A 183 -10.57 15.17 -3.84
N GLY A 184 -10.67 14.23 -4.77
CA GLY A 184 -10.78 14.51 -6.20
C GLY A 184 -9.46 14.87 -6.89
N SER A 185 -8.32 14.88 -6.17
CA SER A 185 -7.01 15.22 -6.72
C SER A 185 -6.46 14.19 -7.72
N GLN A 186 -6.98 12.96 -7.74
CA GLN A 186 -6.66 11.98 -8.78
C GLN A 186 -7.02 12.46 -10.20
N LYS A 187 -7.90 13.47 -10.28
CA LYS A 187 -8.32 14.10 -11.55
C LYS A 187 -7.39 15.24 -12.01
N TRP A 188 -6.35 15.56 -11.22
CA TRP A 188 -5.42 16.67 -11.55
C TRP A 188 -4.31 16.27 -12.52
N GLY A 189 -4.22 14.97 -12.87
CA GLY A 189 -3.10 14.44 -13.61
C GLY A 189 -1.88 14.18 -12.71
N LEU A 190 -0.77 13.82 -13.33
CA LEU A 190 0.47 13.55 -12.64
C LEU A 190 1.18 14.86 -12.26
N LEU A 191 1.44 15.02 -10.99
CA LEU A 191 2.22 16.12 -10.43
C LEU A 191 3.71 15.74 -10.34
N PRO A 192 4.63 16.72 -10.21
CA PRO A 192 6.04 16.45 -10.02
C PRO A 192 6.31 15.59 -8.78
N LYS A 193 7.32 14.72 -8.88
CA LYS A 193 7.73 13.83 -7.79
C LYS A 193 8.39 14.64 -6.66
N PRO A 194 7.87 14.66 -5.43
CA PRO A 194 8.52 15.29 -4.29
C PRO A 194 9.59 14.38 -3.69
N VAL A 195 10.38 14.93 -2.78
CA VAL A 195 11.20 14.13 -1.85
C VAL A 195 10.31 13.70 -0.68
N ILE A 196 10.09 12.39 -0.49
CA ILE A 196 9.14 11.84 0.50
C ILE A 196 9.49 12.27 1.93
N ALA A 197 10.77 12.26 2.30
CA ALA A 197 11.27 12.68 3.61
C ALA A 197 11.55 14.19 3.68
N GLY A 198 11.01 14.96 2.75
CA GLY A 198 11.19 16.39 2.64
C GLY A 198 10.19 17.21 3.45
N GLU A 199 10.05 18.46 3.08
CA GLU A 199 9.01 19.34 3.65
C GLU A 199 7.62 18.78 3.34
N LEU A 200 6.77 18.70 4.37
CA LEU A 200 5.42 18.12 4.24
C LEU A 200 4.64 18.74 3.06
N GLU A 201 4.74 20.05 2.87
CA GLU A 201 3.98 20.81 1.87
C GLU A 201 4.77 21.16 0.58
N GLY A 202 5.94 20.57 0.35
CA GLY A 202 6.79 20.93 -0.80
C GLY A 202 6.11 20.79 -2.17
N ILE A 203 5.06 19.98 -2.28
CA ILE A 203 4.25 19.87 -3.51
C ILE A 203 3.44 21.15 -3.84
N ARG A 204 3.19 22.01 -2.85
CA ARG A 204 2.30 23.18 -2.96
C ARG A 204 2.75 24.16 -4.05
N ASP A 205 4.05 24.30 -4.28
CA ASP A 205 4.60 25.23 -5.27
C ASP A 205 4.26 24.82 -6.72
N PHE A 206 3.93 23.55 -6.93
CA PHE A 206 3.55 23.00 -8.23
C PHE A 206 2.04 23.04 -8.50
N LEU A 207 1.25 23.49 -7.53
CA LEU A 207 -0.22 23.56 -7.64
C LEU A 207 -0.66 24.92 -8.23
N ASN A 208 -1.68 24.90 -9.08
CA ASN A 208 -2.37 26.11 -9.52
C ASN A 208 -3.29 26.66 -8.40
N ASP A 209 -3.87 27.85 -8.59
CA ASP A 209 -4.64 28.54 -7.55
C ASP A 209 -5.88 27.77 -7.08
N ASP A 210 -6.58 27.05 -7.96
CA ASP A 210 -7.74 26.24 -7.59
C ASP A 210 -7.33 24.98 -6.84
N GLN A 211 -6.21 24.36 -7.23
CA GLN A 211 -5.61 23.23 -6.52
C GLN A 211 -5.12 23.68 -5.13
N LYS A 212 -4.48 24.84 -5.01
CA LYS A 212 -4.03 25.41 -3.72
C LYS A 212 -5.20 25.65 -2.77
N LYS A 213 -6.35 26.14 -3.27
CA LYS A 213 -7.56 26.28 -2.45
C LYS A 213 -8.00 24.93 -1.87
N LYS A 214 -8.08 23.89 -2.70
CA LYS A 214 -8.44 22.53 -2.25
C LYS A 214 -7.40 21.95 -1.31
N PHE A 215 -6.12 22.15 -1.58
CA PHE A 215 -4.99 21.71 -0.75
C PHE A 215 -5.06 22.28 0.68
N GLY A 216 -5.61 23.47 0.86
CA GLY A 216 -5.86 24.08 2.17
C GLY A 216 -6.92 23.38 3.03
N HIS A 217 -7.64 22.37 2.48
CA HIS A 217 -8.74 21.68 3.16
C HIS A 217 -8.60 20.14 3.06
N PRO A 218 -7.51 19.55 3.57
CA PRO A 218 -7.32 18.12 3.53
C PRO A 218 -8.32 17.37 4.39
N GLN A 219 -8.66 16.15 3.98
CA GLN A 219 -9.48 15.24 4.76
C GLN A 219 -8.59 14.23 5.48
N PHE A 220 -8.74 14.14 6.79
CA PHE A 220 -8.05 13.17 7.62
C PHE A 220 -8.81 11.84 7.58
N ALA A 221 -8.10 10.77 7.23
CA ALA A 221 -8.65 9.43 7.18
C ALA A 221 -8.25 8.67 8.46
N GLU A 222 -8.98 8.91 9.54
CA GLU A 222 -8.83 8.13 10.77
C GLU A 222 -9.50 6.76 10.59
N VAL A 223 -8.81 5.69 10.99
CA VAL A 223 -9.30 4.32 10.90
C VAL A 223 -8.91 3.52 12.13
N LYS A 224 -9.70 2.47 12.42
CA LYS A 224 -9.42 1.53 13.49
C LYS A 224 -8.45 0.46 13.05
N VAL A 225 -7.82 -0.17 14.03
CA VAL A 225 -6.99 -1.36 13.81
C VAL A 225 -7.72 -2.43 13.00
N GLY A 226 -7.06 -2.98 11.98
CA GLY A 226 -7.62 -3.95 11.05
C GLY A 226 -8.53 -3.36 9.98
N GLU A 227 -8.72 -2.04 9.94
CA GLU A 227 -9.37 -1.35 8.82
C GLU A 227 -8.34 -0.88 7.79
N ALA A 228 -8.78 -0.74 6.55
CA ALA A 228 -7.96 -0.26 5.45
C ALA A 228 -8.51 1.01 4.83
N ILE A 229 -7.59 1.70 4.16
CA ILE A 229 -7.85 2.81 3.26
C ILE A 229 -7.35 2.41 1.89
N PHE A 230 -8.21 2.49 0.88
CA PHE A 230 -7.83 2.35 -0.52
C PHE A 230 -7.68 3.72 -1.14
N HIS A 231 -6.65 3.93 -1.97
CA HIS A 231 -6.54 5.15 -2.75
C HIS A 231 -5.98 4.94 -4.15
N HIS A 232 -6.47 5.74 -5.07
CA HIS A 232 -6.00 5.79 -6.45
C HIS A 232 -4.59 6.36 -6.47
N SER A 233 -3.72 5.80 -7.28
CA SER A 233 -2.30 6.17 -7.36
C SER A 233 -1.98 7.64 -7.70
N LEU A 234 -2.96 8.37 -8.23
CA LEU A 234 -2.87 9.81 -8.48
C LEU A 234 -3.56 10.65 -7.39
N THR A 235 -4.10 10.06 -6.33
CA THR A 235 -4.67 10.85 -5.23
C THR A 235 -3.56 11.48 -4.41
N LEU A 236 -3.58 12.81 -4.31
CA LEU A 236 -2.61 13.54 -3.50
C LEU A 236 -2.87 13.26 -2.01
N HIS A 237 -1.86 12.72 -1.35
CA HIS A 237 -1.94 12.32 0.05
C HIS A 237 -0.60 12.50 0.76
N GLY A 238 -0.65 12.47 2.09
CA GLY A 238 0.52 12.56 2.95
C GLY A 238 0.16 12.20 4.38
N SER A 239 1.11 12.26 5.29
CA SER A 239 0.83 12.04 6.71
C SER A 239 1.74 12.87 7.61
N GLY A 240 1.16 13.49 8.65
CA GLY A 240 1.89 14.22 9.67
C GLY A 240 2.75 13.32 10.55
N SER A 241 3.51 13.91 11.45
CA SER A 241 4.30 13.19 12.45
C SER A 241 3.42 12.48 13.48
N ASN A 242 3.98 11.47 14.15
CA ASN A 242 3.35 10.84 15.31
C ASN A 242 3.73 11.60 16.58
N THR A 243 2.81 12.38 17.13
CA THR A 243 2.97 13.12 18.39
C THR A 243 2.44 12.36 19.60
N SER A 244 1.77 11.22 19.37
CA SER A 244 1.15 10.40 20.41
C SER A 244 2.18 9.58 21.20
N SER A 245 1.74 9.00 22.32
CA SER A 245 2.55 8.09 23.15
C SER A 245 2.57 6.63 22.63
N LYS A 246 1.91 6.32 21.54
CA LYS A 246 1.79 4.97 20.97
C LYS A 246 2.39 4.91 19.57
N PRO A 247 2.94 3.77 19.13
CA PRO A 247 3.38 3.59 17.75
C PRO A 247 2.17 3.60 16.79
N ARG A 248 2.43 3.89 15.52
CA ARG A 248 1.48 3.70 14.44
C ARG A 248 2.13 2.85 13.35
N ARG A 249 1.67 1.61 13.25
CA ARG A 249 2.14 0.62 12.28
C ARG A 249 1.08 0.36 11.22
N ALA A 250 1.54 0.17 10.01
CA ALA A 250 0.72 -0.22 8.88
C ALA A 250 1.50 -1.07 7.90
N PHE A 251 0.81 -1.91 7.17
CA PHE A 251 1.33 -2.47 5.94
C PHE A 251 0.51 -1.95 4.76
N VAL A 252 1.14 -1.96 3.59
CA VAL A 252 0.56 -1.46 2.36
C VAL A 252 0.71 -2.51 1.28
N ILE A 253 -0.35 -2.72 0.51
CA ILE A 253 -0.34 -3.55 -0.69
C ILE A 253 -0.61 -2.65 -1.88
N ASN A 254 0.34 -2.58 -2.78
CA ASN A 254 0.20 -1.88 -4.05
C ASN A 254 -0.10 -2.90 -5.15
N VAL A 255 -1.12 -2.61 -5.94
CA VAL A 255 -1.57 -3.47 -7.03
C VAL A 255 -1.87 -2.65 -8.27
N PHE A 256 -2.01 -3.34 -9.38
CA PHE A 256 -2.50 -2.78 -10.64
C PHE A 256 -3.44 -3.74 -11.36
N ALA A 257 -4.24 -3.21 -12.28
CA ALA A 257 -5.06 -4.01 -13.16
C ALA A 257 -4.17 -4.89 -14.06
N ASP A 258 -4.50 -6.16 -14.22
CA ASP A 258 -3.78 -7.03 -15.13
C ASP A 258 -3.76 -6.44 -16.56
N GLY A 259 -2.61 -6.49 -17.23
CA GLY A 259 -2.38 -5.83 -18.52
C GLY A 259 -1.52 -4.56 -18.43
N VAL A 260 -1.14 -4.11 -17.26
CA VAL A 260 -0.08 -3.09 -17.11
C VAL A 260 1.23 -3.65 -17.63
N ILE A 261 1.99 -2.83 -18.36
CA ILE A 261 3.27 -3.17 -18.97
C ILE A 261 4.41 -2.35 -18.36
N SER A 262 5.64 -2.85 -18.48
CA SER A 262 6.85 -2.09 -18.19
C SER A 262 7.04 -0.96 -19.21
N ASP A 263 7.48 0.20 -18.76
CA ASP A 263 7.91 1.33 -19.62
C ASP A 263 9.39 1.69 -19.37
N SER A 264 10.18 0.71 -18.93
CA SER A 264 11.60 0.85 -18.62
C SER A 264 12.36 -0.44 -18.95
N ASP A 265 13.60 -0.30 -19.35
CA ASP A 265 14.56 -1.41 -19.50
C ASP A 265 15.48 -1.55 -18.28
N GLU A 266 15.15 -0.88 -17.17
CA GLU A 266 15.84 -1.00 -15.89
C GLU A 266 15.02 -1.83 -14.88
N PRO A 267 15.65 -2.44 -13.88
CA PRO A 267 14.93 -3.11 -12.80
C PRO A 267 13.92 -2.17 -12.14
N LEU A 268 12.68 -2.63 -12.01
CA LEU A 268 11.59 -1.84 -11.40
C LEU A 268 11.68 -1.83 -9.87
N LEU A 269 12.20 -2.91 -9.30
CA LEU A 269 12.48 -3.10 -7.87
C LEU A 269 13.90 -3.68 -7.72
N ASN A 270 14.57 -3.35 -6.63
CA ASN A 270 15.91 -3.87 -6.35
C ASN A 270 15.90 -5.41 -6.24
N GLY A 271 16.84 -6.07 -6.90
CA GLY A 271 16.97 -7.52 -6.88
C GLY A 271 15.88 -8.28 -7.66
N VAL A 272 15.03 -7.57 -8.40
CA VAL A 272 14.03 -8.17 -9.30
C VAL A 272 14.55 -8.14 -10.74
N PRO A 273 14.44 -9.23 -11.49
CA PRO A 273 14.79 -9.25 -12.91
C PRO A 273 14.06 -8.17 -13.71
N VAL A 274 14.73 -7.63 -14.71
CA VAL A 274 14.15 -6.64 -15.61
C VAL A 274 12.94 -7.25 -16.34
N VAL A 275 11.83 -6.53 -16.32
CA VAL A 275 10.74 -6.74 -17.26
C VAL A 275 10.97 -5.79 -18.43
N PRO A 276 11.29 -6.27 -19.64
CA PRO A 276 11.62 -5.40 -20.75
C PRO A 276 10.51 -4.41 -21.08
N LYS A 277 10.90 -3.24 -21.54
CA LYS A 277 9.94 -2.22 -21.97
C LYS A 277 8.94 -2.75 -22.98
N GLY A 278 7.67 -2.52 -22.73
CA GLY A 278 6.55 -3.01 -23.54
C GLY A 278 6.03 -4.40 -23.15
N GLU A 279 6.76 -5.14 -22.31
CA GLU A 279 6.33 -6.43 -21.83
C GLU A 279 5.33 -6.30 -20.66
N LYS A 280 4.40 -7.27 -20.60
CA LYS A 280 3.40 -7.34 -19.52
C LYS A 280 4.08 -7.61 -18.19
N MET A 281 3.68 -6.85 -17.18
CA MET A 281 4.07 -7.08 -15.78
C MET A 281 3.50 -8.41 -15.30
N LYS A 282 4.35 -9.42 -15.08
CA LYS A 282 3.96 -10.78 -14.65
C LYS A 282 5.15 -11.56 -14.10
N GLY A 283 4.89 -12.75 -13.59
CA GLY A 283 5.91 -13.70 -13.12
C GLY A 283 6.05 -13.69 -11.59
N GLN A 284 7.16 -14.24 -11.10
CA GLN A 284 7.39 -14.53 -9.69
C GLN A 284 7.13 -13.33 -8.78
N PHE A 285 7.59 -12.14 -9.17
CA PHE A 285 7.53 -10.94 -8.34
C PHE A 285 6.27 -10.08 -8.57
N PHE A 286 5.49 -10.42 -9.59
CA PHE A 286 4.25 -9.74 -9.96
C PHE A 286 3.13 -10.76 -10.20
N PRO A 287 2.77 -11.57 -9.17
CA PRO A 287 1.74 -12.61 -9.31
C PRO A 287 0.36 -12.01 -9.63
N LEU A 288 -0.43 -12.76 -10.38
CA LEU A 288 -1.86 -12.53 -10.48
C LEU A 288 -2.48 -12.97 -9.14
N LEU A 289 -3.10 -12.04 -8.44
CA LEU A 289 -3.68 -12.30 -7.12
C LEU A 289 -5.14 -12.75 -7.21
N PHE A 290 -5.86 -12.20 -8.18
CA PHE A 290 -7.29 -12.43 -8.31
C PHE A 290 -7.77 -12.19 -9.74
N ASP A 291 -8.64 -13.06 -10.24
CA ASP A 291 -9.40 -12.89 -11.46
C ASP A 291 -10.89 -13.09 -11.14
N PRO A 292 -11.74 -12.06 -11.28
CA PRO A 292 -13.16 -12.18 -10.96
C PRO A 292 -13.90 -13.17 -11.84
N GLU A 293 -13.45 -13.45 -13.07
CA GLU A 293 -14.07 -14.41 -13.97
C GLU A 293 -13.74 -15.86 -13.59
N GLU A 294 -12.54 -16.10 -13.05
CA GLU A 294 -12.09 -17.45 -12.67
C GLU A 294 -12.43 -17.79 -11.20
N SER A 295 -12.56 -16.79 -10.33
CA SER A 295 -12.67 -16.97 -8.88
C SER A 295 -14.13 -16.97 -8.39
N MET A 296 -15.08 -16.48 -9.17
CA MET A 296 -16.51 -16.35 -8.83
C MET A 296 -17.37 -17.13 -9.83
#